data_3248aa55815f127053a8d7480881a9f9
#
_entry.id   3248aa55815f127053a8d7480881a9f9
#
_cell.length_a   1.000
_cell.length_b   1.000
_cell.length_c   1.000
_cell.angle_alpha   90.00
_cell.angle_beta   90.00
_cell.angle_gamma   90.00
#
_symmetry.space_group_name_H-M   'P 1'
#
loop_
_entity.id
_entity.type
_entity.pdbx_description
1 polymer ?
#
loop_
_entity_poly.entity_id
_entity_poly.type
_entity_poly.pdbx_seq_one_letter_code
_entity_poly.pdbx_strand_id
1 'polypeptide(L)' 'MKILLFGKGGQVGWELQRSLAPLGDLVALDADSQNLCGDFTNPEGLAQTVRAVAPDIIVNAAAHT' A
#
# COMPACT_ATOMS: atom_id res chain seq x y z
N MET A 1 2.76 -13.38 -6.84
CA MET A 1 1.91 -12.87 -5.74
C MET A 1 1.92 -11.37 -5.78
N LYS A 2 0.76 -10.75 -5.68
CA LYS A 2 0.67 -9.30 -5.70
C LYS A 2 0.44 -8.78 -4.30
N ILE A 3 1.25 -7.81 -3.87
CA ILE A 3 1.23 -7.26 -2.52
C ILE A 3 0.91 -5.77 -2.60
N LEU A 4 -0.09 -5.34 -1.84
CA LEU A 4 -0.45 -3.92 -1.73
C LEU A 4 0.00 -3.43 -0.36
N LEU A 5 0.90 -2.44 -0.36
CA LEU A 5 1.44 -1.84 0.86
C LEU A 5 0.93 -0.41 1.00
N PHE A 6 0.28 -0.12 2.11
CA PHE A 6 -0.11 1.25 2.46
C PHE A 6 0.88 1.83 3.46
N GLY A 7 1.17 3.12 3.31
CA GLY A 7 2.05 3.82 4.23
C GLY A 7 3.52 3.70 3.90
N LYS A 8 3.86 3.83 2.63
CA LYS A 8 5.24 3.67 2.17
C LYS A 8 6.19 4.76 2.67
N GLY A 9 5.65 5.91 3.06
CA GLY A 9 6.45 7.08 3.38
C GLY A 9 7.13 7.05 4.74
N GLY A 10 6.75 6.15 5.65
CA GLY A 10 7.36 6.03 6.97
C GLY A 10 8.56 5.09 6.96
N GLN A 11 9.27 5.04 8.09
CA GLN A 11 10.42 4.17 8.23
C GLN A 11 10.03 2.70 8.11
N VAL A 12 8.94 2.31 8.76
CA VAL A 12 8.44 0.94 8.69
C VAL A 12 8.02 0.60 7.25
N GLY A 13 7.31 1.52 6.60
CA GLY A 13 6.90 1.32 5.22
C GLY A 13 8.09 1.19 4.28
N TRP A 14 9.13 1.99 4.50
CA TRP A 14 10.33 1.92 3.68
C TRP A 14 11.04 0.57 3.83
N GLU A 15 11.17 0.08 5.05
CA GLU A 15 11.79 -1.22 5.29
C GLU A 15 10.95 -2.36 4.74
N LEU A 16 9.63 -2.27 4.84
CA LEU A 16 8.73 -3.27 4.28
C LEU A 16 8.81 -3.34 2.77
N GLN A 17 9.00 -2.22 2.09
CA GLN A 17 9.22 -2.24 0.65
C GLN A 17 10.44 -3.11 0.28
N ARG A 18 11.51 -2.98 1.04
CA ARG A 18 12.72 -3.78 0.80
C ARG A 18 12.50 -5.26 1.10
N SER A 19 11.74 -5.55 2.16
CA SER A 19 11.50 -6.92 2.59
C SER A 19 10.49 -7.63 1.68
N LEU A 20 9.49 -6.90 1.19
CA LEU A 20 8.39 -7.49 0.43
C LEU A 20 8.65 -7.57 -1.07
N ALA A 21 9.49 -6.67 -1.61
CA ALA A 21 9.72 -6.61 -3.05
C ALA A 21 10.17 -7.95 -3.65
N PRO A 22 11.07 -8.72 -3.01
CA PRO A 22 11.48 -10.01 -3.58
C PRO A 22 10.39 -11.09 -3.55
N LEU A 23 9.30 -10.87 -2.79
CA LEU A 23 8.27 -11.88 -2.63
C LEU A 23 7.27 -11.91 -3.79
N GLY A 24 7.19 -10.84 -4.58
CA GLY A 24 6.24 -10.76 -5.68
C GLY A 24 6.12 -9.35 -6.20
N ASP A 25 5.00 -9.07 -6.86
CA ASP A 25 4.70 -7.73 -7.37
C ASP A 25 4.26 -6.84 -6.21
N LEU A 26 5.03 -5.81 -5.94
CA LEU A 26 4.75 -4.88 -4.85
C LEU A 26 4.19 -3.56 -5.40
N VAL A 27 3.02 -3.18 -4.89
CA VAL A 27 2.45 -1.84 -5.12
C VAL A 27 2.47 -1.11 -3.78
N ALA A 28 3.28 -0.06 -3.67
CA ALA A 28 3.44 0.70 -2.45
C ALA A 28 2.82 2.08 -2.60
N LEU A 29 1.96 2.45 -1.67
CA LEU A 29 1.19 3.69 -1.72
C LEU A 29 1.27 4.43 -0.39
N ASP A 30 1.05 5.76 -0.43
CA ASP A 30 0.85 6.57 0.76
C ASP A 30 -0.29 7.56 0.51
N ALA A 31 -0.52 8.46 1.47
CA ALA A 31 -1.63 9.42 1.36
C ALA A 31 -1.45 10.39 0.19
N ASP A 32 -0.20 10.59 -0.27
CA ASP A 32 0.11 11.52 -1.35
C ASP A 32 0.19 10.85 -2.72
N SER A 33 -0.06 9.55 -2.80
CA SER A 33 -0.03 8.84 -4.08
C SER A 33 -1.12 9.36 -5.01
N GLN A 34 -0.76 9.62 -6.26
CA GLN A 34 -1.65 10.29 -7.21
C GLN A 34 -2.39 9.31 -8.13
N ASN A 35 -1.73 8.23 -8.54
CA ASN A 35 -2.33 7.30 -9.49
C ASN A 35 -3.38 6.39 -8.85
N LEU A 36 -3.10 5.95 -7.63
CA LEU A 36 -4.02 5.13 -6.86
C LEU A 36 -4.15 5.74 -5.47
N CYS A 37 -5.34 5.66 -4.89
CA CYS A 37 -5.58 6.25 -3.59
C CYS A 37 -4.98 5.39 -2.48
N GLY A 38 -4.11 5.99 -1.66
CA GLY A 38 -3.57 5.37 -0.46
C GLY A 38 -3.97 6.11 0.81
N ASP A 39 -4.96 7.00 0.73
CA ASP A 39 -5.38 7.88 1.82
C ASP A 39 -6.53 7.24 2.59
N PHE A 40 -6.28 6.91 3.87
CA PHE A 40 -7.28 6.29 4.73
C PHE A 40 -8.43 7.22 5.12
N THR A 41 -8.32 8.52 4.86
CA THR A 41 -9.45 9.42 5.04
C THR A 41 -10.44 9.35 3.88
N ASN A 42 -10.15 8.56 2.86
CA ASN A 42 -11.00 8.39 1.68
C ASN A 42 -11.30 6.90 1.47
N PRO A 43 -12.27 6.32 2.21
CA PRO A 43 -12.53 4.88 2.11
C PRO A 43 -13.02 4.44 0.73
N GLU A 44 -13.74 5.28 0.01
CA GLU A 44 -14.17 4.94 -1.35
C GLU A 44 -12.98 4.82 -2.30
N GLY A 45 -12.03 5.74 -2.18
CA GLY A 45 -10.81 5.68 -2.97
C GLY A 45 -9.99 4.44 -2.66
N LEU A 46 -9.90 4.06 -1.38
CA LEU A 46 -9.20 2.84 -0.99
C LEU A 46 -9.86 1.60 -1.59
N ALA A 47 -11.18 1.54 -1.58
CA ALA A 47 -11.91 0.41 -2.16
C ALA A 47 -11.64 0.30 -3.66
N GLN A 48 -11.59 1.42 -4.36
CA GLN A 48 -11.25 1.45 -5.78
C GLN A 48 -9.83 0.97 -6.02
N THR A 49 -8.89 1.38 -5.17
CA THR A 49 -7.49 0.96 -5.25
C THR A 49 -7.37 -0.56 -5.09
N VAL A 50 -8.03 -1.12 -4.09
CA VAL A 50 -7.99 -2.56 -3.86
C VAL A 50 -8.56 -3.31 -5.05
N ARG A 51 -9.66 -2.84 -5.63
CA ARG A 51 -10.24 -3.46 -6.83
C ARG A 51 -9.30 -3.38 -8.02
N ALA A 52 -8.66 -2.22 -8.22
CA ALA A 52 -7.76 -2.01 -9.34
C ALA A 52 -6.51 -2.86 -9.25
N VAL A 53 -5.94 -2.97 -8.05
CA VAL A 53 -4.72 -3.74 -7.82
C VAL A 53 -5.01 -5.22 -7.72
N ALA A 54 -6.15 -5.60 -7.14
CA ALA A 54 -6.53 -6.98 -6.88
C ALA A 54 -5.40 -7.76 -6.18
N PRO A 55 -4.95 -7.29 -5.00
CA PRO A 55 -3.80 -7.90 -4.35
C PRO A 55 -4.14 -9.24 -3.72
N ASP A 56 -3.13 -10.07 -3.58
CA ASP A 56 -3.22 -11.31 -2.79
C ASP A 56 -3.05 -11.03 -1.30
N ILE A 57 -2.22 -10.03 -0.98
CA ILE A 57 -1.93 -9.64 0.40
C ILE A 57 -1.97 -8.12 0.49
N ILE A 58 -2.55 -7.62 1.59
CA ILE A 58 -2.54 -6.20 1.92
C ILE A 58 -1.73 -6.02 3.21
N VAL A 59 -0.75 -5.11 3.17
CA VAL A 59 0.06 -4.75 4.33
C VAL A 59 -0.19 -3.29 4.66
N ASN A 60 -0.51 -3.01 5.91
CA ASN A 60 -0.86 -1.66 6.35
C ASN A 60 0.17 -1.12 7.34
N ALA A 61 1.13 -0.35 6.84
CA ALA A 61 2.12 0.32 7.67
C ALA A 61 1.67 1.73 8.07
N ALA A 62 0.56 2.20 7.52
CA ALA A 62 0.05 3.55 7.81
C ALA A 62 -0.73 3.62 9.13
N ALA A 63 -1.13 2.48 9.67
CA ALA A 63 -2.02 2.45 10.85
C ALA A 63 -1.30 2.70 12.16
N HIS A 64 0.01 2.73 12.18
CA HIS A 64 0.72 3.03 13.40
C HIS A 64 0.60 4.52 13.74
N THR A 65 0.51 4.86 14.93
CA THR A 65 0.49 6.26 15.36
C THR A 65 1.29 6.43 16.63
#